data_f1a5f5b4d0c3ecafe13cdf3c828967a7
#
_entry.id   f1a5f5b4d0c3ecafe13cdf3c828967a7
#
_cell.length_a   1.000
_cell.length_b   1.000
_cell.length_c   1.000
_cell.angle_alpha   90.00
_cell.angle_beta   90.00
_cell.angle_gamma   90.00
#
_symmetry.space_group_name_H-M   'P 1'
#
loop_
_entity.id
_entity.type
_entity.pdbx_description
1 polymer ?
#
loop_
_entity_poly.entity_id
_entity_poly.type
_entity_poly.pdbx_seq_one_letter_code
_entity_poly.pdbx_strand_id
1 'polypeptide(L)' 'MEKIEALLMDLPTSVRGFVYHDDDGTAHIILNARLSHEQNITTYLHELRHIRRGDLDNLNFHEYMEEGSE' A
#
# COMPACT_ATOMS: atom_id res chain seq x y z
N MET A 1 -13.31 -14.57 -1.57
CA MET A 1 -12.17 -14.35 -0.71
C MET A 1 -11.21 -13.37 -1.37
N GLU A 2 -10.76 -12.43 -0.61
CA GLU A 2 -9.92 -11.39 -1.12
C GLU A 2 -8.47 -11.86 -1.27
N LYS A 3 -7.85 -11.48 -2.36
CA LYS A 3 -6.47 -11.84 -2.59
C LYS A 3 -5.63 -10.58 -2.44
N ILE A 4 -4.56 -10.68 -1.69
CA ILE A 4 -3.70 -9.55 -1.40
C ILE A 4 -2.27 -9.96 -1.66
N GLU A 5 -1.55 -9.14 -2.40
CA GLU A 5 -0.14 -9.36 -2.70
C GLU A 5 0.66 -8.14 -2.33
N ALA A 6 1.87 -8.34 -1.89
CA ALA A 6 2.76 -7.24 -1.54
C ALA A 6 4.02 -7.36 -2.36
N LEU A 7 4.55 -6.20 -2.76
CA LEU A 7 5.72 -6.15 -3.62
C LEU A 7 6.56 -4.94 -3.24
N LEU A 8 7.86 -5.11 -3.24
CA LEU A 8 8.78 -4.00 -2.99
C LEU A 8 9.20 -3.40 -4.32
N MET A 9 9.19 -2.07 -4.39
CA MET A 9 9.62 -1.37 -5.57
C MET A 9 10.48 -0.18 -5.16
N ASP A 10 11.31 0.25 -6.09
CA ASP A 10 12.21 1.37 -5.87
C ASP A 10 11.42 2.66 -6.14
N LEU A 11 11.03 3.34 -5.10
CA LEU A 11 10.19 4.53 -5.20
C LEU A 11 10.90 5.74 -4.61
N PRO A 12 10.47 6.95 -4.96
CA PRO A 12 11.01 8.13 -4.30
C PRO A 12 10.80 8.01 -2.80
N THR A 13 11.73 8.52 -2.02
CA THR A 13 11.66 8.35 -0.56
C THR A 13 10.48 9.05 0.08
N SER A 14 9.86 9.97 -0.64
CA SER A 14 8.67 10.64 -0.12
C SER A 14 7.43 9.77 -0.19
N VAL A 15 7.51 8.64 -0.88
CA VAL A 15 6.37 7.74 -1.05
C VAL A 15 6.59 6.50 -0.20
N ARG A 16 5.71 6.25 0.75
CA ARG A 16 5.84 5.05 1.57
C ARG A 16 5.33 3.82 0.85
N GLY A 17 4.32 4.00 0.03
CA GLY A 17 3.75 2.89 -0.70
C GLY A 17 2.38 3.26 -1.23
N PHE A 18 1.75 2.33 -1.90
CA PHE A 18 0.40 2.56 -2.39
C PHE A 18 -0.26 1.21 -2.65
N VAL A 19 -1.57 1.27 -2.88
CA VAL A 19 -2.37 0.07 -3.14
C VAL A 19 -3.17 0.29 -4.40
N TYR A 20 -3.31 -0.74 -5.19
CA TYR A 20 -4.25 -0.70 -6.30
C TYR A 20 -4.88 -2.09 -6.44
N HIS A 21 -6.05 -2.12 -7.06
CA HIS A 21 -6.75 -3.37 -7.35
C HIS A 21 -6.68 -3.63 -8.84
N ASP A 22 -6.43 -4.87 -9.21
CA ASP A 22 -6.43 -5.20 -10.61
C ASP A 22 -7.82 -5.69 -11.03
N ASP A 23 -7.92 -6.11 -12.27
CA ASP A 23 -9.22 -6.51 -12.82
C ASP A 23 -9.80 -7.72 -12.14
N ASP A 24 -8.96 -8.53 -11.54
CA ASP A 24 -9.41 -9.73 -10.84
C ASP A 24 -9.85 -9.44 -9.42
N GLY A 25 -9.69 -8.20 -8.98
CA GLY A 25 -10.02 -7.87 -7.62
C GLY A 25 -8.89 -8.13 -6.64
N THR A 26 -7.72 -8.49 -7.14
CA THR A 26 -6.56 -8.67 -6.27
C THR A 26 -6.04 -7.32 -5.84
N ALA A 27 -5.79 -7.15 -4.55
CA ALA A 27 -5.22 -5.93 -4.01
C ALA A 27 -3.70 -6.06 -4.04
N HIS A 28 -3.05 -5.07 -4.60
CA HIS A 28 -1.60 -5.05 -4.69
C HIS A 28 -1.07 -3.94 -3.80
N ILE A 29 -0.32 -4.31 -2.78
CA ILE A 29 0.29 -3.35 -1.87
C ILE A 29 1.73 -3.18 -2.31
N ILE A 30 2.06 -1.98 -2.76
CA ILE A 30 3.40 -1.68 -3.23
C ILE A 30 4.13 -0.94 -2.13
N LEU A 31 5.27 -1.46 -1.74
CA LEU A 31 6.07 -0.89 -0.65
C LEU A 31 7.36 -0.35 -1.22
N ASN A 32 7.94 0.61 -0.53
CA ASN A 32 9.14 1.28 -1.00
C ASN A 32 10.38 0.55 -0.52
N ALA A 33 11.10 -0.04 -1.46
CA ALA A 33 12.31 -0.80 -1.13
C ALA A 33 13.41 0.08 -0.55
N ARG A 34 13.32 1.39 -0.73
CA ARG A 34 14.33 2.31 -0.20
C ARG A 34 14.15 2.61 1.27
N LEU A 35 12.99 2.27 1.83
CA LEU A 35 12.74 2.56 3.22
C LEU A 35 13.10 1.35 4.08
N SER A 36 13.14 1.56 5.39
CA SER A 36 13.52 0.49 6.29
C SER A 36 12.47 -0.61 6.30
N HIS A 37 12.92 -1.78 6.72
CA HIS A 37 12.01 -2.91 6.84
C HIS A 37 10.87 -2.60 7.81
N GLU A 38 11.21 -1.96 8.93
CA GLU A 38 10.20 -1.60 9.92
C GLU A 38 9.18 -0.63 9.34
N GLN A 39 9.65 0.34 8.57
CA GLN A 39 8.74 1.28 7.95
C GLN A 39 7.80 0.57 7.00
N ASN A 40 8.32 -0.39 6.26
CA ASN A 40 7.50 -1.10 5.29
C ASN A 40 6.48 -1.99 5.96
N ILE A 41 6.82 -2.56 7.10
CA ILE A 41 5.86 -3.35 7.85
C ILE A 41 4.71 -2.46 8.32
N THR A 42 5.04 -1.28 8.83
CA THR A 42 4.04 -0.32 9.27
C THR A 42 3.11 0.06 8.12
N THR A 43 3.70 0.35 6.97
CA THR A 43 2.93 0.73 5.80
C THR A 43 2.04 -0.42 5.34
N TYR A 44 2.58 -1.63 5.32
CA TYR A 44 1.81 -2.79 4.91
C TYR A 44 0.58 -2.98 5.80
N LEU A 45 0.77 -2.91 7.11
CA LEU A 45 -0.33 -3.11 8.03
C LEU A 45 -1.37 -2.01 7.90
N HIS A 46 -0.91 -0.79 7.64
CA HIS A 46 -1.82 0.33 7.45
C HIS A 46 -2.70 0.12 6.23
N GLU A 47 -2.08 -0.27 5.12
CA GLU A 47 -2.84 -0.48 3.90
C GLU A 47 -3.73 -1.71 4.00
N LEU A 48 -3.26 -2.73 4.68
CA LEU A 48 -4.06 -3.92 4.87
C LEU A 48 -5.35 -3.60 5.62
N ARG A 49 -5.24 -2.72 6.60
CA ARG A 49 -6.41 -2.30 7.36
C ARG A 49 -7.41 -1.60 6.45
N HIS A 50 -6.93 -0.72 5.58
CA HIS A 50 -7.81 -0.03 4.64
C HIS A 50 -8.52 -1.01 3.72
N ILE A 51 -7.80 -1.99 3.23
CA ILE A 51 -8.37 -2.98 2.33
C ILE A 51 -9.49 -3.73 3.03
N ARG A 52 -9.23 -4.15 4.26
CA ARG A 52 -10.21 -4.96 4.99
C ARG A 52 -11.44 -4.16 5.35
N ARG A 53 -11.31 -2.85 5.46
CA ARG A 53 -12.44 -2.00 5.80
C ARG A 53 -13.20 -1.54 4.57
N GLY A 54 -12.68 -1.86 3.39
CA GLY A 54 -13.34 -1.45 2.17
C GLY A 54 -13.17 0.01 1.84
N ASP A 55 -12.18 0.65 2.43
CA ASP A 55 -11.96 2.08 2.21
C ASP A 55 -11.56 2.39 0.79
N LEU A 56 -11.16 1.39 0.04
CA LEU A 56 -10.69 1.59 -1.33
C LEU A 56 -11.74 1.23 -2.37
N ASP A 57 -12.96 1.06 -1.95
CA ASP A 57 -14.02 0.62 -2.84
C ASP A 57 -14.18 1.46 -4.08
N ASN A 58 -14.02 2.75 -3.94
CA ASN A 58 -14.30 3.67 -5.03
C ASN A 58 -13.05 4.08 -5.77
N LEU A 59 -11.93 3.50 -5.41
CA LEU A 59 -10.66 3.84 -6.02
C LEU A 59 -9.93 2.59 -6.43
N ASN A 60 -9.34 2.64 -7.60
CA ASN A 60 -8.47 1.56 -8.01
C ASN A 60 -7.08 1.76 -7.50
N PHE A 61 -6.83 2.90 -6.94
CA PHE A 61 -5.49 3.31 -6.60
C PHE A 61 -5.53 4.19 -5.37
N HIS A 62 -4.67 3.92 -4.42
CA HIS A 62 -4.55 4.71 -3.21
C HIS A 62 -3.08 4.91 -2.93
N GLU A 63 -2.64 6.13 -2.99
CA GLU A 63 -1.24 6.45 -2.77
C GLU A 63 -1.06 6.98 -1.36
N TYR A 64 -0.16 6.36 -0.63
CA TYR A 64 0.13 6.76 0.74
C TYR A 64 1.41 7.56 0.75
N MET A 65 1.27 8.87 0.86
CA MET A 65 2.39 9.77 0.83
C MET A 65 2.80 10.15 2.22
N GLU A 66 4.10 10.28 2.40
CA GLU A 66 4.63 10.77 3.65
C GLU A 66 4.62 12.28 3.59
N GLU A 67 3.82 12.89 4.40
CA GLU A 67 3.71 14.34 4.41
C GLU A 67 4.18 14.91 5.71
N GLY A 68 5.01 14.22 6.36
CA GLY A 68 5.43 14.68 7.65
C GLY A 68 4.49 14.30 8.71
N SER A 69 3.59 13.48 8.49
CA SER A 69 2.73 13.18 9.49
C SER A 69 2.62 11.90 9.91
N GLU A 70 2.58 11.65 10.22
CA GLU A 70 2.36 10.67 10.53
C GLU A 70 2.14 10.30 10.94
#